data_ca39f19f38ec2744f40255336c58e3b9
#
_entry.id   ca39f19f38ec2744f40255336c58e3b9
#
_cell.length_a   1.000
_cell.length_b   1.000
_cell.length_c   1.000
_cell.angle_alpha   90.00
_cell.angle_beta   90.00
_cell.angle_gamma   90.00
#
_symmetry.space_group_name_H-M   'P 1'
#
loop_
_entity.id
_entity.type
_entity.pdbx_description
1 polymer ?
#
loop_
_entity_poly.entity_id
_entity_poly.type
_entity_poly.pdbx_seq_one_letter_code
_entity_poly.pdbx_strand_id
1 'polypeptide(L)'
;MKYPQLSLRETNAPYMEEMKTTAAEVIEGGWYIRGKYVSRLEEQLCAYLGCRYAVATGNGLDALRLMLRAYIEMGVMQPGDEVIVPSNTYVASVLAITDNGLVPVFVEPSIHTYNLDTSLVERAVTARTRAIMVVHLYGRVCWDECLKDVAARYGLKIVEDNAQAFGAVSPVAGLQGSFHTGALGNAAGLSFYPTKNLGALGDAGAVTTNDGELAEVVRALGNYGSAERYVNLYKGVNSRMDDLQAAFLSVKLKYLDEDNRRRVAVAKVYSEHIHGKEIVLPEPGGEGEHIWHQYVVRCSERDRLKSYLESEGVGTLIHYPIPPHKQQCYREYNRLPLPIAEQLADEVLSLPMSAYLNESDVLEIARIINRFDM
;
A
#
# COMPACT_ATOMS: atom_id res chain seq x y z
N MET A 1 19.82 -18.26 6.35
CA MET A 1 18.55 -18.43 5.67
C MET A 1 18.83 -18.72 4.21
N LYS A 2 18.39 -19.89 3.71
CA LYS A 2 18.61 -20.31 2.32
C LYS A 2 17.67 -19.54 1.37
N TYR A 3 16.42 -19.36 1.79
CA TYR A 3 15.39 -18.65 1.07
C TYR A 3 14.90 -17.48 1.92
N PRO A 4 15.48 -16.27 1.82
CA PRO A 4 14.99 -15.11 2.58
C PRO A 4 13.60 -14.70 2.10
N GLN A 5 12.80 -14.11 2.99
CA GLN A 5 11.48 -13.59 2.61
C GLN A 5 11.58 -12.55 1.48
N LEU A 6 12.59 -11.70 1.54
CA LEU A 6 12.93 -10.74 0.50
C LEU A 6 14.43 -10.40 0.56
N SER A 7 15.09 -10.28 -0.59
CA SER A 7 16.45 -9.79 -0.73
C SER A 7 16.45 -8.49 -1.54
N LEU A 8 16.62 -7.34 -0.88
CA LEU A 8 16.69 -6.04 -1.56
C LEU A 8 17.91 -5.94 -2.49
N ARG A 9 19.00 -6.65 -2.17
CA ARG A 9 20.18 -6.71 -3.03
C ARG A 9 19.85 -7.35 -4.39
N GLU A 10 19.17 -8.47 -4.37
CA GLU A 10 18.77 -9.20 -5.58
C GLU A 10 17.69 -8.42 -6.35
N THR A 11 16.70 -7.87 -5.64
CA THR A 11 15.65 -7.06 -6.25
C THR A 11 16.21 -5.84 -6.99
N ASN A 12 17.27 -5.23 -6.49
CA ASN A 12 17.86 -4.03 -7.10
C ASN A 12 19.01 -4.33 -8.07
N ALA A 13 19.54 -5.56 -8.10
CA ALA A 13 20.70 -5.95 -8.92
C ALA A 13 20.52 -5.60 -10.42
N PRO A 14 19.36 -5.84 -11.07
CA PRO A 14 19.18 -5.52 -12.48
C PRO A 14 19.28 -4.03 -12.83
N TYR A 15 19.00 -3.15 -11.87
CA TYR A 15 18.98 -1.69 -12.08
C TYR A 15 20.20 -0.98 -11.54
N MET A 16 21.14 -1.74 -10.93
CA MET A 16 22.23 -1.17 -10.13
C MET A 16 23.12 -0.19 -10.93
N GLU A 17 23.49 -0.53 -12.14
CA GLU A 17 24.37 0.33 -12.94
C GLU A 17 23.66 1.60 -13.41
N GLU A 18 22.40 1.49 -13.83
CA GLU A 18 21.60 2.67 -14.18
C GLU A 18 21.35 3.58 -12.98
N MET A 19 21.08 3.00 -11.79
CA MET A 19 20.92 3.77 -10.55
C MET A 19 22.21 4.47 -10.15
N LYS A 20 23.39 3.82 -10.27
CA LYS A 20 24.69 4.46 -9.97
C LYS A 20 24.96 5.64 -10.91
N THR A 21 24.69 5.48 -12.20
CA THR A 21 24.86 6.55 -13.19
C THR A 21 23.93 7.73 -12.86
N THR A 22 22.67 7.44 -12.59
CA THR A 22 21.69 8.48 -12.25
C THR A 22 22.02 9.17 -10.91
N ALA A 23 22.55 8.42 -9.93
CA ALA A 23 23.02 9.00 -8.67
C ALA A 23 24.18 10.00 -8.89
N ALA A 24 25.15 9.64 -9.77
CA ALA A 24 26.24 10.56 -10.12
C ALA A 24 25.71 11.86 -10.73
N GLU A 25 24.74 11.79 -11.66
CA GLU A 25 24.10 12.95 -12.25
C GLU A 25 23.40 13.86 -11.22
N VAL A 26 22.73 13.27 -10.21
CA VAL A 26 22.09 14.03 -9.13
C VAL A 26 23.15 14.75 -8.29
N ILE A 27 24.23 14.03 -7.91
CA ILE A 27 25.32 14.57 -7.10
C ILE A 27 26.01 15.73 -7.82
N GLU A 28 26.37 15.55 -9.08
CA GLU A 28 27.03 16.55 -9.92
C GLU A 28 26.13 17.77 -10.16
N GLY A 29 24.82 17.56 -10.26
CA GLY A 29 23.83 18.62 -10.43
C GLY A 29 23.63 19.52 -9.22
N GLY A 30 23.99 19.05 -8.01
CA GLY A 30 23.98 19.84 -6.77
C GLY A 30 22.61 20.29 -6.28
N TRP A 31 21.51 19.74 -6.83
CA TRP A 31 20.14 20.05 -6.41
C TRP A 31 19.44 18.80 -5.90
N TYR A 32 19.15 18.75 -4.59
CA TYR A 32 18.79 17.53 -3.90
C TYR A 32 17.35 17.44 -3.40
N ILE A 33 16.62 18.59 -3.33
CA ILE A 33 15.26 18.67 -2.82
C ILE A 33 14.37 19.44 -3.77
N ARG A 34 13.21 18.87 -4.15
CA ARG A 34 12.23 19.49 -5.05
C ARG A 34 12.83 19.97 -6.39
N GLY A 35 13.75 19.19 -6.93
CA GLY A 35 14.43 19.47 -8.19
C GLY A 35 13.77 18.77 -9.39
N LYS A 36 14.54 18.66 -10.45
CA LYS A 36 14.06 18.12 -11.75
C LYS A 36 13.64 16.65 -11.68
N TYR A 37 14.26 15.83 -10.80
CA TYR A 37 13.94 14.42 -10.72
C TYR A 37 12.63 14.18 -10.00
N VAL A 38 12.32 14.97 -8.97
CA VAL A 38 11.01 14.94 -8.30
C VAL A 38 9.92 15.36 -9.28
N SER A 39 10.08 16.48 -10.00
CA SER A 39 9.09 16.93 -11.00
C SER A 39 8.86 15.89 -12.10
N ARG A 40 9.95 15.29 -12.61
CA ARG A 40 9.87 14.23 -13.62
C ARG A 40 9.14 12.98 -13.09
N LEU A 41 9.42 12.57 -11.86
CA LEU A 41 8.74 11.42 -11.26
C LEU A 41 7.25 11.71 -11.08
N GLU A 42 6.86 12.91 -10.62
CA GLU A 42 5.44 13.31 -10.50
C GLU A 42 4.73 13.21 -11.86
N GLU A 43 5.35 13.69 -12.94
CA GLU A 43 4.82 13.57 -14.31
C GLU A 43 4.70 12.10 -14.76
N GLN A 44 5.71 11.28 -14.47
CA GLN A 44 5.71 9.84 -14.79
C GLN A 44 4.62 9.09 -14.03
N LEU A 45 4.40 9.39 -12.74
CA LEU A 45 3.34 8.82 -11.94
C LEU A 45 1.96 9.19 -12.50
N CYS A 46 1.75 10.45 -12.87
CA CYS A 46 0.53 10.91 -13.52
C CYS A 46 0.25 10.16 -14.82
N ALA A 47 1.26 10.04 -15.67
CA ALA A 47 1.16 9.35 -16.96
C ALA A 47 0.85 7.85 -16.78
N TYR A 48 1.52 7.22 -15.82
CA TYR A 48 1.34 5.78 -15.54
C TYR A 48 -0.05 5.45 -14.98
N LEU A 49 -0.52 6.26 -14.02
CA LEU A 49 -1.79 6.00 -13.33
C LEU A 49 -3.01 6.58 -14.08
N GLY A 50 -2.81 7.50 -15.00
CA GLY A 50 -3.90 8.22 -15.65
C GLY A 50 -4.58 9.23 -14.72
N CYS A 51 -3.85 9.85 -13.79
CA CYS A 51 -4.31 10.94 -12.94
C CYS A 51 -3.71 12.28 -13.37
N ARG A 52 -4.28 13.39 -12.87
CA ARG A 52 -3.83 14.74 -13.26
C ARG A 52 -2.68 15.27 -12.42
N TYR A 53 -2.61 14.88 -11.16
CA TYR A 53 -1.66 15.43 -10.20
C TYR A 53 -1.03 14.32 -9.37
N ALA A 54 0.27 14.42 -9.17
CA ALA A 54 1.03 13.68 -8.19
C ALA A 54 1.86 14.67 -7.36
N VAL A 55 1.95 14.45 -6.07
CA VAL A 55 2.74 15.26 -5.14
C VAL A 55 3.63 14.35 -4.34
N ALA A 56 4.94 14.40 -4.59
CA ALA A 56 5.93 13.60 -3.89
C ALA A 56 6.05 14.01 -2.42
N THR A 57 6.11 13.02 -1.53
CA THR A 57 6.19 13.17 -0.05
C THR A 57 7.36 12.37 0.50
N GLY A 58 7.70 12.59 1.77
CA GLY A 58 8.80 11.89 2.43
C GLY A 58 8.59 10.37 2.59
N ASN A 59 7.35 9.93 2.73
CA ASN A 59 6.98 8.52 2.89
C ASN A 59 5.48 8.29 2.67
N GLY A 60 5.04 7.02 2.68
CA GLY A 60 3.65 6.66 2.45
C GLY A 60 2.69 7.07 3.58
N LEU A 61 3.13 7.03 4.84
CA LEU A 61 2.31 7.50 5.96
C LEU A 61 2.02 8.99 5.82
N ASP A 62 3.04 9.79 5.51
CA ASP A 62 2.88 11.22 5.29
C ASP A 62 1.99 11.52 4.07
N ALA A 63 2.05 10.69 3.02
CA ALA A 63 1.12 10.83 1.89
C ALA A 63 -0.34 10.72 2.36
N LEU A 64 -0.69 9.71 3.16
CA LEU A 64 -2.03 9.54 3.72
C LEU A 64 -2.39 10.67 4.71
N ARG A 65 -1.47 11.06 5.60
CA ARG A 65 -1.69 12.13 6.57
C ARG A 65 -1.94 13.48 5.91
N LEU A 66 -1.11 13.83 4.93
CA LEU A 66 -1.21 15.11 4.20
C LEU A 66 -2.47 15.17 3.35
N MET A 67 -2.88 14.05 2.72
CA MET A 67 -4.12 13.95 1.97
C MET A 67 -5.34 14.23 2.86
N LEU A 68 -5.45 13.56 4.01
CA LEU A 68 -6.55 13.80 4.96
C LEU A 68 -6.49 15.20 5.57
N ARG A 69 -5.28 15.69 5.91
CA ARG A 69 -5.09 17.04 6.39
C ARG A 69 -5.52 18.09 5.36
N ALA A 70 -5.24 17.87 4.09
CA ALA A 70 -5.65 18.79 3.04
C ALA A 70 -7.18 18.86 2.94
N TYR A 71 -7.90 17.75 3.04
CA TYR A 71 -9.37 17.77 3.11
C TYR A 71 -9.92 18.55 4.31
N ILE A 72 -9.19 18.55 5.44
CA ILE A 72 -9.57 19.39 6.59
C ILE A 72 -9.33 20.88 6.30
N GLU A 73 -8.18 21.24 5.75
CA GLU A 73 -7.89 22.66 5.41
C GLU A 73 -8.82 23.21 4.32
N MET A 74 -9.31 22.34 3.42
CA MET A 74 -10.31 22.67 2.39
C MET A 74 -11.75 22.72 2.95
N GLY A 75 -11.98 22.39 4.23
CA GLY A 75 -13.31 22.37 4.84
C GLY A 75 -14.20 21.20 4.42
N VAL A 76 -13.63 20.17 3.77
CA VAL A 76 -14.35 18.93 3.40
C VAL A 76 -14.56 18.03 4.61
N MET A 77 -13.60 18.03 5.54
CA MET A 77 -13.64 17.30 6.80
C MET A 77 -13.28 18.20 7.97
N GLN A 78 -13.62 17.78 9.18
CA GLN A 78 -13.21 18.45 10.42
C GLN A 78 -12.82 17.44 11.49
N PRO A 79 -12.02 17.81 12.51
CA PRO A 79 -11.72 16.93 13.62
C PRO A 79 -12.99 16.37 14.26
N GLY A 80 -12.99 15.05 14.54
CA GLY A 80 -14.15 14.30 15.01
C GLY A 80 -15.01 13.66 13.91
N ASP A 81 -14.80 14.01 12.64
CA ASP A 81 -15.42 13.30 11.53
C ASP A 81 -14.84 11.88 11.41
N GLU A 82 -15.65 10.97 10.87
CA GLU A 82 -15.35 9.55 10.78
C GLU A 82 -14.82 9.16 9.41
N VAL A 83 -13.83 8.26 9.42
CA VAL A 83 -13.28 7.60 8.23
C VAL A 83 -13.38 6.09 8.40
N ILE A 84 -14.13 5.44 7.52
CA ILE A 84 -14.23 3.97 7.47
C ILE A 84 -12.90 3.42 6.97
N VAL A 85 -12.40 2.37 7.65
CA VAL A 85 -11.09 1.76 7.37
C VAL A 85 -11.11 0.25 7.66
N PRO A 86 -10.42 -0.60 6.87
CA PRO A 86 -10.37 -2.04 7.16
C PRO A 86 -9.64 -2.32 8.48
N SER A 87 -10.18 -3.26 9.26
CA SER A 87 -9.70 -3.57 10.61
C SER A 87 -8.42 -4.40 10.66
N ASN A 88 -7.96 -4.94 9.52
CA ASN A 88 -6.73 -5.74 9.38
C ASN A 88 -5.59 -5.03 8.63
N THR A 89 -5.72 -3.73 8.36
CA THR A 89 -4.69 -2.96 7.65
C THR A 89 -3.40 -2.79 8.46
N TYR A 90 -2.34 -2.32 7.80
CA TYR A 90 -1.17 -1.80 8.51
C TYR A 90 -1.55 -0.56 9.33
N VAL A 91 -0.93 -0.42 10.48
CA VAL A 91 -1.24 0.67 11.42
C VAL A 91 -1.16 2.07 10.81
N ALA A 92 -0.36 2.26 9.75
CA ALA A 92 -0.18 3.55 9.07
C ALA A 92 -1.50 4.15 8.55
N SER A 93 -2.42 3.33 8.01
CA SER A 93 -3.74 3.80 7.56
C SER A 93 -4.53 4.43 8.71
N VAL A 94 -4.49 3.80 9.89
CA VAL A 94 -5.19 4.27 11.09
C VAL A 94 -4.50 5.47 11.72
N LEU A 95 -3.16 5.49 11.76
CA LEU A 95 -2.37 6.64 12.23
C LEU A 95 -2.67 7.89 11.38
N ALA A 96 -2.79 7.74 10.06
CA ALA A 96 -3.11 8.87 9.18
C ALA A 96 -4.46 9.53 9.53
N ILE A 97 -5.44 8.72 9.96
CA ILE A 97 -6.75 9.19 10.41
C ILE A 97 -6.62 9.91 11.75
N THR A 98 -6.06 9.23 12.76
CA THR A 98 -6.04 9.73 14.14
C THR A 98 -5.11 10.91 14.34
N ASP A 99 -3.99 10.99 13.62
CA ASP A 99 -3.06 12.12 13.65
C ASP A 99 -3.69 13.43 13.13
N ASN A 100 -4.78 13.32 12.38
CA ASN A 100 -5.58 14.44 11.90
C ASN A 100 -6.80 14.76 12.81
N GLY A 101 -6.94 14.07 13.96
CA GLY A 101 -8.08 14.22 14.85
C GLY A 101 -9.37 13.63 14.28
N LEU A 102 -9.28 12.84 13.22
CA LEU A 102 -10.39 12.08 12.66
C LEU A 102 -10.58 10.77 13.44
N VAL A 103 -11.76 10.16 13.32
CA VAL A 103 -12.14 8.95 14.06
C VAL A 103 -12.17 7.76 13.10
N PRO A 104 -11.33 6.71 13.32
CA PRO A 104 -11.40 5.51 12.51
C PRO A 104 -12.65 4.70 12.86
N VAL A 105 -13.40 4.30 11.85
CA VAL A 105 -14.53 3.36 11.95
C VAL A 105 -14.06 2.04 11.32
N PHE A 106 -13.74 1.07 12.16
CA PHE A 106 -13.23 -0.21 11.72
C PHE A 106 -14.34 -1.07 11.13
N VAL A 107 -14.10 -1.59 9.92
CA VAL A 107 -14.97 -2.54 9.24
C VAL A 107 -14.19 -3.80 8.94
N GLU A 108 -14.83 -4.95 9.09
CA GLU A 108 -14.22 -6.27 8.86
C GLU A 108 -13.72 -6.43 7.43
N PRO A 109 -12.61 -7.11 7.23
CA PRO A 109 -12.19 -7.57 5.92
C PRO A 109 -12.99 -8.81 5.49
N SER A 110 -12.98 -9.09 4.18
CA SER A 110 -13.33 -10.40 3.67
C SER A 110 -12.25 -11.42 4.01
N ILE A 111 -12.64 -12.57 4.56
CA ILE A 111 -11.73 -13.69 4.86
C ILE A 111 -11.08 -14.28 3.60
N HIS A 112 -11.67 -14.05 2.43
CA HIS A 112 -11.22 -14.57 1.14
C HIS A 112 -10.20 -13.66 0.45
N THR A 113 -10.44 -12.35 0.51
CA THR A 113 -9.60 -11.38 -0.21
C THR A 113 -8.64 -10.63 0.69
N TYR A 114 -8.86 -10.67 2.01
CA TYR A 114 -8.18 -9.88 3.06
C TYR A 114 -8.40 -8.37 2.95
N ASN A 115 -9.10 -7.92 1.93
CA ASN A 115 -9.49 -6.52 1.73
C ASN A 115 -10.77 -6.19 2.48
N LEU A 116 -11.06 -4.89 2.64
CA LEU A 116 -12.31 -4.39 3.20
C LEU A 116 -13.51 -5.11 2.58
N ASP A 117 -14.40 -5.68 3.38
CA ASP A 117 -15.68 -6.20 2.90
C ASP A 117 -16.62 -5.04 2.57
N THR A 118 -16.71 -4.72 1.30
CA THR A 118 -17.48 -3.57 0.79
C THR A 118 -18.98 -3.69 1.09
N SER A 119 -19.49 -4.92 1.23
CA SER A 119 -20.89 -5.19 1.59
C SER A 119 -21.25 -4.74 3.02
N LEU A 120 -20.26 -4.56 3.89
CA LEU A 120 -20.43 -4.13 5.26
C LEU A 120 -20.31 -2.60 5.43
N VAL A 121 -19.79 -1.89 4.42
CA VAL A 121 -19.48 -0.46 4.51
C VAL A 121 -20.70 0.38 4.80
N GLU A 122 -21.82 0.12 4.11
CA GLU A 122 -23.04 0.93 4.29
C GLU A 122 -23.56 0.93 5.74
N ARG A 123 -23.43 -0.20 6.44
CA ARG A 123 -23.87 -0.34 7.85
C ARG A 123 -23.02 0.49 8.83
N ALA A 124 -21.79 0.83 8.41
CA ALA A 124 -20.85 1.60 9.22
C ALA A 124 -20.99 3.13 8.99
N VAL A 125 -21.80 3.55 8.01
CA VAL A 125 -22.01 4.98 7.71
C VAL A 125 -22.85 5.63 8.77
N THR A 126 -22.39 6.76 9.31
CA THR A 126 -23.11 7.63 10.24
C THR A 126 -23.22 9.06 9.68
N ALA A 127 -23.91 9.94 10.39
CA ALA A 127 -23.97 11.36 10.03
C ALA A 127 -22.61 12.09 10.07
N ARG A 128 -21.60 11.50 10.74
CA ARG A 128 -20.23 12.03 10.84
C ARG A 128 -19.27 11.42 9.82
N THR A 129 -19.64 10.37 9.13
CA THR A 129 -18.77 9.73 8.13
C THR A 129 -18.54 10.69 6.98
N ARG A 130 -17.27 10.87 6.59
CA ARG A 130 -16.85 11.74 5.47
C ARG A 130 -16.05 11.02 4.42
N ALA A 131 -15.38 9.89 4.77
CA ALA A 131 -14.60 9.14 3.82
C ALA A 131 -14.64 7.64 4.11
N ILE A 132 -14.31 6.88 3.06
CA ILE A 132 -13.96 5.47 3.11
C ILE A 132 -12.49 5.40 2.67
N MET A 133 -11.62 4.87 3.53
CA MET A 133 -10.25 4.55 3.19
C MET A 133 -10.17 3.08 2.82
N VAL A 134 -10.04 2.79 1.53
CA VAL A 134 -9.74 1.46 1.06
C VAL A 134 -8.25 1.20 1.12
N VAL A 135 -7.86 -0.03 1.41
CA VAL A 135 -6.47 -0.49 1.38
C VAL A 135 -6.37 -1.62 0.37
N HIS A 136 -5.51 -1.47 -0.61
CA HIS A 136 -5.23 -2.52 -1.59
C HIS A 136 -4.20 -3.50 -1.01
N LEU A 137 -4.65 -4.29 -0.03
CA LEU A 137 -3.77 -5.08 0.83
C LEU A 137 -3.08 -6.20 0.04
N TYR A 138 -1.80 -6.43 0.32
CA TYR A 138 -0.92 -7.42 -0.30
C TYR A 138 -0.73 -7.28 -1.82
N GLY A 139 -1.23 -6.20 -2.41
CA GLY A 139 -1.17 -5.95 -3.84
C GLY A 139 -2.45 -6.35 -4.59
N ARG A 140 -3.54 -6.61 -3.86
CA ARG A 140 -4.85 -6.94 -4.43
C ARG A 140 -5.75 -5.71 -4.44
N VAL A 141 -6.43 -5.49 -5.55
CA VAL A 141 -7.42 -4.40 -5.71
C VAL A 141 -8.57 -4.57 -4.71
N CYS A 142 -8.90 -3.47 -4.02
CA CYS A 142 -10.11 -3.31 -3.19
C CYS A 142 -10.98 -2.24 -3.83
N TRP A 143 -11.78 -2.61 -4.83
CA TRP A 143 -12.60 -1.67 -5.58
C TRP A 143 -13.72 -2.40 -6.32
N ASP A 144 -14.97 -1.96 -6.12
CA ASP A 144 -16.15 -2.51 -6.78
C ASP A 144 -17.27 -1.47 -6.90
N GLU A 145 -18.37 -1.83 -7.56
CA GLU A 145 -19.53 -0.96 -7.73
C GLU A 145 -20.26 -0.70 -6.40
N CYS A 146 -20.29 -1.67 -5.48
CA CYS A 146 -20.92 -1.51 -4.16
C CYS A 146 -20.28 -0.34 -3.39
N LEU A 147 -18.95 -0.29 -3.38
CA LEU A 147 -18.19 0.79 -2.75
C LEU A 147 -18.51 2.16 -3.37
N LYS A 148 -18.57 2.24 -4.71
CA LYS A 148 -18.90 3.46 -5.45
C LYS A 148 -20.32 3.94 -5.15
N ASP A 149 -21.27 3.03 -5.14
CA ASP A 149 -22.69 3.31 -4.89
C ASP A 149 -22.91 3.86 -3.46
N VAL A 150 -22.27 3.24 -2.46
CA VAL A 150 -22.32 3.71 -1.08
C VAL A 150 -21.70 5.12 -0.98
N ALA A 151 -20.53 5.32 -1.54
CA ALA A 151 -19.89 6.63 -1.51
C ALA A 151 -20.72 7.73 -2.20
N ALA A 152 -21.30 7.42 -3.35
CA ALA A 152 -22.17 8.35 -4.08
C ALA A 152 -23.44 8.68 -3.30
N ARG A 153 -24.11 7.67 -2.71
CA ARG A 153 -25.34 7.82 -1.94
C ARG A 153 -25.18 8.71 -0.72
N TYR A 154 -24.06 8.60 -0.04
CA TYR A 154 -23.79 9.34 1.21
C TYR A 154 -22.86 10.54 1.02
N GLY A 155 -22.43 10.84 -0.21
CA GLY A 155 -21.53 11.95 -0.51
C GLY A 155 -20.13 11.80 0.11
N LEU A 156 -19.65 10.56 0.26
CA LEU A 156 -18.36 10.26 0.90
C LEU A 156 -17.20 10.37 -0.09
N LYS A 157 -16.04 10.76 0.40
CA LYS A 157 -14.79 10.63 -0.34
C LYS A 157 -14.32 9.18 -0.27
N ILE A 158 -13.82 8.63 -1.38
CA ILE A 158 -13.05 7.38 -1.37
C ILE A 158 -11.58 7.75 -1.49
N VAL A 159 -10.79 7.38 -0.49
CA VAL A 159 -9.35 7.56 -0.47
C VAL A 159 -8.66 6.21 -0.48
N GLU A 160 -7.57 6.09 -1.23
CA GLU A 160 -6.85 4.83 -1.40
C GLU A 160 -5.56 4.82 -0.58
N ASP A 161 -5.38 3.83 0.28
CA ASP A 161 -4.04 3.42 0.71
C ASP A 161 -3.50 2.43 -0.34
N ASN A 162 -2.73 2.98 -1.28
CA ASN A 162 -2.11 2.22 -2.36
C ASN A 162 -0.65 1.89 -2.07
N ALA A 163 -0.30 1.74 -0.80
CA ALA A 163 1.08 1.44 -0.40
C ALA A 163 1.57 0.06 -0.87
N GLN A 164 0.69 -0.85 -1.28
CA GLN A 164 1.04 -2.24 -1.61
C GLN A 164 0.61 -2.68 -3.02
N ALA A 165 -0.11 -1.84 -3.78
CA ALA A 165 -0.71 -2.28 -5.03
C ALA A 165 -0.37 -1.39 -6.25
N PHE A 166 0.78 -0.70 -6.22
CA PHE A 166 1.19 0.17 -7.32
C PHE A 166 1.42 -0.63 -8.61
N GLY A 167 0.55 -0.39 -9.61
CA GLY A 167 0.51 -1.12 -10.88
C GLY A 167 -0.59 -2.19 -10.98
N ALA A 168 -1.41 -2.38 -9.93
CA ALA A 168 -2.60 -3.23 -10.04
C ALA A 168 -3.71 -2.52 -10.83
N VAL A 169 -4.54 -3.32 -11.53
CA VAL A 169 -5.59 -2.85 -12.43
C VAL A 169 -6.93 -3.40 -11.98
N SER A 170 -7.88 -2.51 -11.73
CA SER A 170 -9.25 -2.87 -11.35
C SER A 170 -10.08 -3.25 -12.58
N PRO A 171 -10.96 -4.26 -12.50
CA PRO A 171 -11.94 -4.54 -13.56
C PRO A 171 -13.04 -3.47 -13.65
N VAL A 172 -13.20 -2.69 -12.58
CA VAL A 172 -14.19 -1.61 -12.48
C VAL A 172 -13.49 -0.28 -12.53
N ALA A 173 -13.95 0.62 -13.42
CA ALA A 173 -13.38 1.95 -13.55
C ALA A 173 -13.50 2.76 -12.26
N GLY A 174 -12.46 3.52 -11.94
CA GLY A 174 -12.45 4.50 -10.87
C GLY A 174 -13.39 5.69 -11.13
N LEU A 175 -13.51 6.58 -10.16
CA LEU A 175 -14.40 7.75 -10.22
C LEU A 175 -14.12 8.71 -11.38
N GLN A 176 -12.88 8.70 -11.88
CA GLN A 176 -12.41 9.56 -12.99
C GLN A 176 -12.04 8.75 -14.25
N GLY A 177 -12.45 7.48 -14.32
CA GLY A 177 -12.27 6.62 -15.48
C GLY A 177 -10.96 5.86 -15.57
N SER A 178 -10.01 6.05 -14.65
CA SER A 178 -8.81 5.21 -14.56
C SER A 178 -9.14 3.81 -14.06
N PHE A 179 -8.35 2.81 -14.46
CA PHE A 179 -8.40 1.45 -13.96
C PHE A 179 -7.23 1.11 -13.02
N HIS A 180 -6.23 1.99 -12.90
CA HIS A 180 -5.08 1.76 -12.01
C HIS A 180 -5.39 2.14 -10.56
N THR A 181 -5.03 1.25 -9.62
CA THR A 181 -5.01 1.61 -8.19
C THR A 181 -4.08 2.79 -7.97
N GLY A 182 -4.50 3.71 -7.09
CA GLY A 182 -3.85 5.00 -6.92
C GLY A 182 -4.46 6.12 -7.78
N ALA A 183 -5.48 5.79 -8.61
CA ALA A 183 -6.27 6.75 -9.37
C ALA A 183 -7.75 6.32 -9.51
N LEU A 184 -8.22 5.38 -8.68
CA LEU A 184 -9.60 4.91 -8.68
C LEU A 184 -10.50 5.84 -7.88
N GLY A 185 -10.06 6.27 -6.71
CA GLY A 185 -10.79 7.12 -5.77
C GLY A 185 -10.64 8.63 -6.03
N ASN A 186 -10.93 9.42 -5.01
CA ASN A 186 -10.75 10.87 -5.04
C ASN A 186 -9.29 11.29 -4.87
N ALA A 187 -8.52 10.53 -4.09
CA ALA A 187 -7.09 10.68 -3.89
C ALA A 187 -6.49 9.38 -3.35
N ALA A 188 -5.19 9.20 -3.52
CA ALA A 188 -4.47 8.04 -3.02
C ALA A 188 -3.14 8.42 -2.39
N GLY A 189 -2.73 7.65 -1.36
CA GLY A 189 -1.40 7.66 -0.79
C GLY A 189 -0.58 6.50 -1.32
N LEU A 190 0.58 6.78 -1.88
CA LEU A 190 1.55 5.82 -2.40
C LEU A 190 2.73 5.70 -1.43
N SER A 191 3.25 4.50 -1.28
CA SER A 191 4.49 4.23 -0.55
C SER A 191 5.53 3.64 -1.48
N PHE A 192 6.73 4.19 -1.43
CA PHE A 192 7.89 3.68 -2.14
C PHE A 192 8.97 3.20 -1.15
N TYR A 193 8.56 2.73 0.04
CA TYR A 193 9.47 2.07 0.98
C TYR A 193 10.23 0.94 0.26
N PRO A 194 11.51 0.67 0.57
CA PRO A 194 12.37 -0.20 -0.22
C PRO A 194 11.82 -1.58 -0.58
N THR A 195 10.94 -2.16 0.26
CA THR A 195 10.33 -3.47 0.01
C THR A 195 9.13 -3.44 -0.93
N LYS A 196 8.63 -2.25 -1.32
CA LYS A 196 7.46 -2.11 -2.21
C LYS A 196 7.79 -2.55 -3.64
N ASN A 197 6.78 -2.91 -4.42
CA ASN A 197 6.96 -3.33 -5.82
C ASN A 197 7.73 -2.28 -6.62
N LEU A 198 7.41 -1.00 -6.42
CA LEU A 198 8.24 0.13 -6.80
C LEU A 198 8.86 0.71 -5.52
N GLY A 199 10.06 0.27 -5.16
CA GLY A 199 10.75 0.69 -3.94
C GLY A 199 11.94 1.60 -4.21
N ALA A 200 12.06 2.68 -3.44
CA ALA A 200 13.23 3.56 -3.38
C ALA A 200 14.40 2.89 -2.63
N LEU A 201 15.50 3.61 -2.45
CA LEU A 201 16.62 3.19 -1.60
C LEU A 201 16.58 3.88 -0.22
N GLY A 202 15.40 4.25 0.25
CA GLY A 202 15.08 4.91 1.50
C GLY A 202 13.59 5.18 1.57
N ASP A 203 13.16 6.09 2.45
CA ASP A 203 11.77 6.49 2.50
C ASP A 203 11.40 7.37 1.32
N ALA A 204 10.21 7.13 0.76
CA ALA A 204 9.58 7.93 -0.27
C ALA A 204 8.08 7.60 -0.35
N GLY A 205 7.28 8.55 -0.81
CA GLY A 205 5.85 8.40 -1.03
C GLY A 205 5.32 9.45 -2.00
N ALA A 206 4.05 9.37 -2.34
CA ALA A 206 3.37 10.42 -3.11
C ALA A 206 1.87 10.42 -2.81
N VAL A 207 1.23 11.56 -2.98
CA VAL A 207 -0.23 11.68 -3.10
C VAL A 207 -0.58 11.82 -4.57
N THR A 208 -1.61 11.10 -5.02
CA THR A 208 -2.16 11.22 -6.38
C THR A 208 -3.63 11.61 -6.32
N THR A 209 -4.06 12.47 -7.25
CA THR A 209 -5.45 12.96 -7.30
C THR A 209 -5.75 13.59 -8.67
N ASN A 210 -7.06 13.78 -8.95
CA ASN A 210 -7.54 14.58 -10.06
C ASN A 210 -8.02 15.99 -9.63
N ASP A 211 -7.95 16.29 -8.33
CA ASP A 211 -8.33 17.56 -7.72
C ASP A 211 -7.09 18.46 -7.59
N GLY A 212 -7.07 19.55 -8.35
CA GLY A 212 -5.94 20.49 -8.36
C GLY A 212 -5.80 21.27 -7.04
N GLU A 213 -6.91 21.63 -6.40
CA GLU A 213 -6.87 22.32 -5.11
C GLU A 213 -6.28 21.41 -4.02
N LEU A 214 -6.71 20.14 -3.98
CA LEU A 214 -6.14 19.15 -3.06
C LEU A 214 -4.62 19.00 -3.27
N ALA A 215 -4.17 18.91 -4.54
CA ALA A 215 -2.75 18.77 -4.87
C ALA A 215 -1.92 19.98 -4.41
N GLU A 216 -2.43 21.21 -4.59
CA GLU A 216 -1.78 22.45 -4.15
C GLU A 216 -1.68 22.52 -2.62
N VAL A 217 -2.77 22.18 -1.90
CA VAL A 217 -2.79 22.17 -0.44
C VAL A 217 -1.83 21.11 0.12
N VAL A 218 -1.82 19.89 -0.45
CA VAL A 218 -0.86 18.84 -0.06
C VAL A 218 0.58 19.30 -0.28
N ARG A 219 0.88 19.92 -1.41
CA ARG A 219 2.23 20.44 -1.74
C ARG A 219 2.68 21.52 -0.77
N ALA A 220 1.78 22.41 -0.38
CA ALA A 220 2.04 23.43 0.61
C ALA A 220 2.26 22.82 2.00
N LEU A 221 1.37 21.93 2.45
CA LEU A 221 1.44 21.26 3.74
C LEU A 221 2.75 20.50 3.92
N GLY A 222 3.21 19.76 2.91
CA GLY A 222 4.48 19.01 2.94
C GLY A 222 5.72 19.89 2.97
N ASN A 223 5.56 21.20 2.70
CA ASN A 223 6.63 22.21 2.73
C ASN A 223 6.35 23.33 3.76
N TYR A 224 6.16 22.94 5.01
CA TYR A 224 5.90 23.87 6.14
C TYR A 224 4.62 24.70 5.98
N GLY A 225 3.68 24.31 5.13
CA GLY A 225 2.47 25.07 4.82
C GLY A 225 2.72 26.28 3.91
N SER A 226 3.84 26.31 3.21
CA SER A 226 4.27 27.46 2.40
C SER A 226 3.84 27.30 0.94
N ALA A 227 3.01 28.20 0.46
CA ALA A 227 2.71 28.35 -0.96
C ALA A 227 3.76 29.22 -1.67
N GLU A 228 4.24 30.27 -1.01
CA GLU A 228 5.30 31.15 -1.47
C GLU A 228 6.47 31.19 -0.46
N ARG A 229 7.64 31.57 -0.93
CA ARG A 229 8.83 31.63 -0.06
C ARG A 229 8.59 32.53 1.16
N TYR A 230 8.73 31.96 2.35
CA TYR A 230 8.51 32.59 3.67
C TYR A 230 7.06 33.00 3.97
N VAL A 231 6.06 32.57 3.18
CA VAL A 231 4.64 32.76 3.47
C VAL A 231 4.01 31.42 3.77
N ASN A 232 3.65 31.17 5.02
CA ASN A 232 3.06 29.91 5.49
C ASN A 232 1.55 30.10 5.65
N LEU A 233 0.75 29.50 4.75
CA LEU A 233 -0.69 29.56 4.77
C LEU A 233 -1.31 28.55 5.75
N TYR A 234 -0.62 27.42 5.93
CA TYR A 234 -1.07 26.30 6.77
C TYR A 234 -0.02 25.94 7.82
N LYS A 235 -0.45 25.26 8.89
CA LYS A 235 0.47 24.60 9.82
C LYS A 235 0.94 23.28 9.20
N GLY A 236 1.95 23.37 8.35
CA GLY A 236 2.47 22.23 7.62
C GLY A 236 3.62 21.51 8.33
N VAL A 237 4.18 20.54 7.63
CA VAL A 237 5.32 19.71 8.07
C VAL A 237 6.45 19.75 7.04
N ASN A 238 7.57 19.13 7.36
CA ASN A 238 8.65 18.88 6.39
C ASN A 238 8.52 17.43 5.89
N SER A 239 7.78 17.24 4.82
CA SER A 239 7.61 15.93 4.17
C SER A 239 7.76 16.07 2.67
N ARG A 240 8.98 15.84 2.17
CA ARG A 240 9.40 16.01 0.79
C ARG A 240 10.21 14.80 0.36
N MET A 241 10.08 14.39 -0.88
CA MET A 241 10.96 13.38 -1.45
C MET A 241 12.28 14.01 -1.86
N ASP A 242 13.39 13.33 -1.59
CA ASP A 242 14.71 13.70 -2.08
C ASP A 242 14.82 13.41 -3.59
N ASP A 243 15.49 14.29 -4.35
CA ASP A 243 15.72 14.09 -5.78
C ASP A 243 16.45 12.77 -6.08
N LEU A 244 17.32 12.32 -5.19
CA LEU A 244 18.03 11.05 -5.33
C LEU A 244 17.04 9.86 -5.32
N GLN A 245 16.07 9.85 -4.40
CA GLN A 245 15.05 8.80 -4.35
C GLN A 245 14.14 8.86 -5.56
N ALA A 246 13.73 10.05 -5.99
CA ALA A 246 12.94 10.25 -7.19
C ALA A 246 13.66 9.76 -8.46
N ALA A 247 14.96 9.99 -8.55
CA ALA A 247 15.80 9.51 -9.64
C ALA A 247 15.84 7.98 -9.71
N PHE A 248 16.05 7.30 -8.58
CA PHE A 248 16.01 5.84 -8.51
C PHE A 248 14.64 5.25 -8.86
N LEU A 249 13.57 5.87 -8.37
CA LEU A 249 12.20 5.47 -8.70
C LEU A 249 11.91 5.62 -10.20
N SER A 250 12.37 6.71 -10.82
CA SER A 250 12.24 6.93 -12.27
C SER A 250 12.97 5.86 -13.10
N VAL A 251 14.10 5.35 -12.62
CA VAL A 251 14.80 4.20 -13.24
C VAL A 251 13.94 2.96 -13.14
N LYS A 252 13.49 2.59 -11.93
CA LYS A 252 12.77 1.34 -11.66
C LYS A 252 11.36 1.32 -12.25
N LEU A 253 10.70 2.46 -12.37
CA LEU A 253 9.35 2.57 -12.93
C LEU A 253 9.27 2.04 -14.37
N LYS A 254 10.33 2.14 -15.15
CA LYS A 254 10.42 1.60 -16.52
C LYS A 254 10.23 0.08 -16.58
N TYR A 255 10.53 -0.61 -15.49
CA TYR A 255 10.56 -2.08 -15.40
C TYR A 255 9.42 -2.64 -14.55
N LEU A 256 8.60 -1.79 -13.93
CA LEU A 256 7.60 -2.18 -12.95
C LEU A 256 6.60 -3.23 -13.47
N ASP A 257 6.08 -3.06 -14.69
CA ASP A 257 5.10 -3.98 -15.27
C ASP A 257 5.69 -5.37 -15.50
N GLU A 258 6.96 -5.43 -15.90
CA GLU A 258 7.68 -6.69 -16.04
C GLU A 258 7.89 -7.35 -14.68
N ASP A 259 8.30 -6.56 -13.67
CA ASP A 259 8.49 -7.07 -12.32
C ASP A 259 7.17 -7.57 -11.70
N ASN A 260 6.05 -6.86 -11.94
CA ASN A 260 4.74 -7.31 -11.49
C ASN A 260 4.31 -8.61 -12.23
N ARG A 261 4.57 -8.74 -13.53
CA ARG A 261 4.33 -9.98 -14.27
C ARG A 261 5.14 -11.17 -13.72
N ARG A 262 6.41 -10.94 -13.34
CA ARG A 262 7.24 -11.98 -12.70
C ARG A 262 6.70 -12.39 -11.33
N ARG A 263 6.19 -11.46 -10.53
CA ARG A 263 5.53 -11.77 -9.26
C ARG A 263 4.27 -12.62 -9.47
N VAL A 264 3.47 -12.32 -10.49
CA VAL A 264 2.31 -13.14 -10.88
C VAL A 264 2.75 -14.56 -11.24
N ALA A 265 3.86 -14.72 -11.99
CA ALA A 265 4.39 -16.04 -12.33
C ALA A 265 4.85 -16.82 -11.08
N VAL A 266 5.56 -16.18 -10.14
CA VAL A 266 5.94 -16.78 -8.85
C VAL A 266 4.71 -17.23 -8.06
N ALA A 267 3.69 -16.37 -7.95
CA ALA A 267 2.45 -16.68 -7.24
C ALA A 267 1.72 -17.87 -7.86
N LYS A 268 1.71 -17.94 -9.19
CA LYS A 268 1.11 -19.07 -9.93
C LYS A 268 1.79 -20.39 -9.56
N VAL A 269 3.14 -20.43 -9.54
CA VAL A 269 3.90 -21.64 -9.16
C VAL A 269 3.56 -22.05 -7.72
N TYR A 270 3.49 -21.13 -6.76
CA TYR A 270 3.06 -21.45 -5.41
C TYR A 270 1.64 -22.06 -5.39
N SER A 271 0.69 -21.41 -6.07
CA SER A 271 -0.72 -21.85 -6.09
C SER A 271 -0.90 -23.21 -6.74
N GLU A 272 -0.07 -23.57 -7.73
CA GLU A 272 -0.12 -24.87 -8.42
C GLU A 272 0.58 -26.00 -7.66
N HIS A 273 1.53 -25.68 -6.74
CA HIS A 273 2.39 -26.69 -6.13
C HIS A 273 2.29 -26.81 -4.62
N ILE A 274 1.61 -25.89 -3.94
CA ILE A 274 1.29 -26.04 -2.51
C ILE A 274 -0.02 -26.82 -2.37
N HIS A 275 0.04 -27.99 -1.72
CA HIS A 275 -1.09 -28.90 -1.55
C HIS A 275 -1.32 -29.32 -0.09
N GLY A 276 -0.62 -28.67 0.85
CA GLY A 276 -0.79 -28.94 2.28
C GLY A 276 -2.24 -28.73 2.72
N LYS A 277 -2.89 -29.75 3.30
CA LYS A 277 -4.32 -29.71 3.66
C LYS A 277 -4.68 -28.61 4.63
N GLU A 278 -3.71 -28.21 5.44
CA GLU A 278 -3.86 -27.20 6.49
C GLU A 278 -3.48 -25.79 6.03
N ILE A 279 -3.08 -25.66 4.76
CA ILE A 279 -2.66 -24.40 4.17
C ILE A 279 -3.78 -23.86 3.28
N VAL A 280 -4.34 -22.74 3.69
CA VAL A 280 -5.32 -22.02 2.85
C VAL A 280 -4.56 -21.03 1.96
N LEU A 281 -4.63 -21.27 0.65
CA LEU A 281 -3.98 -20.40 -0.34
C LEU A 281 -4.79 -19.13 -0.57
N PRO A 282 -4.13 -18.01 -0.93
CA PRO A 282 -4.82 -16.79 -1.32
C PRO A 282 -5.56 -16.98 -2.65
N GLU A 283 -6.71 -16.34 -2.79
CA GLU A 283 -7.44 -16.31 -4.05
C GLU A 283 -6.70 -15.46 -5.09
N PRO A 284 -6.55 -15.93 -6.34
CA PRO A 284 -5.72 -15.24 -7.34
C PRO A 284 -6.29 -13.90 -7.80
N GLY A 285 -7.61 -13.70 -7.79
CA GLY A 285 -8.26 -12.57 -8.44
C GLY A 285 -8.30 -12.67 -9.95
N GLY A 286 -8.82 -11.64 -10.63
CA GLY A 286 -8.79 -11.50 -12.09
C GLY A 286 -7.42 -11.05 -12.62
N GLU A 287 -7.29 -10.98 -13.94
CA GLU A 287 -6.07 -10.52 -14.59
C GLU A 287 -5.75 -9.07 -14.19
N GLY A 288 -4.54 -8.83 -13.69
CA GLY A 288 -4.09 -7.51 -13.23
C GLY A 288 -4.60 -7.09 -11.85
N GLU A 289 -5.61 -7.74 -11.28
CA GLU A 289 -6.20 -7.38 -9.98
C GLU A 289 -5.27 -7.65 -8.78
N HIS A 290 -4.30 -8.54 -8.94
CA HIS A 290 -3.37 -8.89 -7.88
C HIS A 290 -1.93 -8.92 -8.40
N ILE A 291 -1.13 -7.95 -7.96
CA ILE A 291 0.29 -7.84 -8.35
C ILE A 291 1.24 -8.50 -7.34
N TRP A 292 0.70 -9.19 -6.35
CA TRP A 292 1.42 -10.03 -5.41
C TRP A 292 2.60 -9.31 -4.71
N HIS A 293 2.30 -8.18 -4.06
CA HIS A 293 3.25 -7.54 -3.16
C HIS A 293 3.70 -8.53 -2.09
N GLN A 294 2.76 -9.31 -1.55
CA GLN A 294 2.99 -10.44 -0.67
C GLN A 294 2.21 -11.66 -1.17
N TYR A 295 2.76 -12.86 -1.00
CA TYR A 295 2.02 -14.11 -1.13
C TYR A 295 1.69 -14.62 0.26
N VAL A 296 0.43 -14.44 0.68
CA VAL A 296 -0.02 -14.67 2.06
C VAL A 296 -0.90 -15.89 2.12
N VAL A 297 -0.42 -16.94 2.79
CA VAL A 297 -1.20 -18.13 3.13
C VAL A 297 -1.80 -18.01 4.52
N ARG A 298 -2.82 -18.81 4.82
CA ARG A 298 -3.34 -18.98 6.19
C ARG A 298 -3.12 -20.40 6.67
N CYS A 299 -2.85 -20.53 7.96
CA CYS A 299 -2.73 -21.80 8.66
C CYS A 299 -3.17 -21.60 10.12
N SER A 300 -4.04 -22.47 10.65
CA SER A 300 -4.47 -22.41 12.05
C SER A 300 -3.31 -22.61 13.03
N GLU A 301 -2.29 -23.40 12.62
CA GLU A 301 -1.04 -23.60 13.34
C GLU A 301 0.11 -22.71 12.81
N ARG A 302 -0.21 -21.42 12.51
CA ARG A 302 0.67 -20.47 11.85
C ARG A 302 2.07 -20.37 12.48
N ASP A 303 2.16 -20.29 13.81
CA ASP A 303 3.44 -20.12 14.50
C ASP A 303 4.28 -21.41 14.45
N ARG A 304 3.64 -22.57 14.44
CA ARG A 304 4.30 -23.86 14.25
C ARG A 304 4.81 -24.00 12.82
N LEU A 305 3.97 -23.63 11.83
CA LEU A 305 4.38 -23.58 10.41
C LEU A 305 5.58 -22.63 10.22
N LYS A 306 5.52 -21.43 10.80
CA LYS A 306 6.61 -20.45 10.75
C LYS A 306 7.91 -21.01 11.30
N SER A 307 7.88 -21.63 12.47
CA SER A 307 9.06 -22.22 13.11
C SER A 307 9.64 -23.38 12.28
N TYR A 308 8.77 -24.22 11.73
CA TYR A 308 9.15 -25.29 10.83
C TYR A 308 9.86 -24.76 9.58
N LEU A 309 9.27 -23.80 8.87
CA LEU A 309 9.84 -23.19 7.68
C LEU A 309 11.19 -22.53 7.97
N GLU A 310 11.33 -21.86 9.11
CA GLU A 310 12.59 -21.27 9.55
C GLU A 310 13.68 -22.32 9.77
N SER A 311 13.33 -23.49 10.35
CA SER A 311 14.28 -24.62 10.53
C SER A 311 14.71 -25.22 9.20
N GLU A 312 13.89 -25.19 8.16
CA GLU A 312 14.19 -25.62 6.80
C GLU A 312 14.89 -24.51 5.96
N GLY A 313 15.19 -23.35 6.58
CA GLY A 313 15.88 -22.23 5.95
C GLY A 313 15.00 -21.32 5.09
N VAL A 314 13.66 -21.40 5.23
CA VAL A 314 12.69 -20.55 4.54
C VAL A 314 12.30 -19.37 5.43
N GLY A 315 12.58 -18.14 5.01
CA GLY A 315 12.22 -16.91 5.71
C GLY A 315 10.77 -16.52 5.45
N THR A 316 10.05 -16.26 6.53
CA THR A 316 8.64 -15.81 6.46
C THR A 316 8.41 -14.60 7.37
N LEU A 317 7.36 -13.83 7.08
CA LEU A 317 6.91 -12.71 7.91
C LEU A 317 5.40 -12.79 8.15
N ILE A 318 4.94 -12.13 9.20
CA ILE A 318 3.51 -12.04 9.51
C ILE A 318 3.05 -10.60 9.24
N HIS A 319 2.12 -10.44 8.31
CA HIS A 319 1.54 -9.14 7.96
C HIS A 319 0.01 -9.19 8.16
N TYR A 320 -0.54 -8.86 9.39
CA TYR A 320 0.17 -8.33 10.56
C TYR A 320 -0.25 -9.14 11.80
N PRO A 321 0.64 -9.36 12.79
CA PRO A 321 0.35 -10.26 13.91
C PRO A 321 -0.63 -9.67 14.94
N ILE A 322 -0.87 -8.37 14.93
CA ILE A 322 -1.79 -7.67 15.83
C ILE A 322 -2.58 -6.66 14.99
N PRO A 323 -3.91 -6.83 14.87
CA PRO A 323 -4.72 -5.89 14.11
C PRO A 323 -4.78 -4.52 14.81
N PRO A 324 -5.01 -3.41 14.09
CA PRO A 324 -4.94 -2.06 14.64
C PRO A 324 -5.75 -1.84 15.91
N HIS A 325 -6.99 -2.34 15.99
CA HIS A 325 -7.87 -2.18 17.15
C HIS A 325 -7.37 -2.93 18.41
N LYS A 326 -6.41 -3.86 18.28
CA LYS A 326 -5.76 -4.57 19.42
C LYS A 326 -4.40 -3.98 19.78
N GLN A 327 -3.91 -3.00 19.04
CA GLN A 327 -2.66 -2.32 19.37
C GLN A 327 -2.78 -1.52 20.67
N GLN A 328 -1.71 -1.47 21.44
CA GLN A 328 -1.67 -0.74 22.72
C GLN A 328 -2.02 0.75 22.56
N CYS A 329 -1.62 1.37 21.45
CA CYS A 329 -1.93 2.76 21.15
C CYS A 329 -3.41 3.02 20.81
N TYR A 330 -4.19 1.97 20.56
CA TYR A 330 -5.61 2.00 20.21
C TYR A 330 -6.47 1.18 21.19
N ARG A 331 -6.05 1.08 22.46
CA ARG A 331 -6.71 0.31 23.50
C ARG A 331 -8.19 0.64 23.72
N GLU A 332 -8.62 1.84 23.36
CA GLU A 332 -10.01 2.29 23.39
C GLU A 332 -10.91 1.49 22.44
N TYR A 333 -10.33 0.90 21.39
CA TYR A 333 -11.03 0.05 20.42
C TYR A 333 -10.91 -1.45 20.70
N ASN A 334 -10.17 -1.89 21.73
CA ASN A 334 -9.90 -3.31 22.02
C ASN A 334 -11.15 -4.18 22.21
N ARG A 335 -12.30 -3.58 22.55
CA ARG A 335 -13.57 -4.28 22.78
C ARG A 335 -14.44 -4.41 21.55
N LEU A 336 -14.02 -3.86 20.41
CA LEU A 336 -14.76 -4.02 19.16
C LEU A 336 -14.75 -5.50 18.74
N PRO A 337 -15.95 -6.08 18.42
CA PRO A 337 -16.03 -7.45 17.94
C PRO A 337 -15.67 -7.51 16.45
N LEU A 338 -14.40 -7.77 16.15
CA LEU A 338 -13.85 -7.85 14.80
C LEU A 338 -13.19 -9.23 14.58
N PRO A 339 -13.99 -10.33 14.64
CA PRO A 339 -13.48 -11.69 14.67
C PRO A 339 -12.72 -12.10 13.41
N ILE A 340 -13.05 -11.57 12.23
CA ILE A 340 -12.34 -11.91 11.00
C ILE A 340 -10.94 -11.29 11.00
N ALA A 341 -10.81 -10.02 11.40
CA ALA A 341 -9.51 -9.38 11.52
C ALA A 341 -8.62 -10.07 12.56
N GLU A 342 -9.20 -10.51 13.69
CA GLU A 342 -8.49 -11.23 14.75
C GLU A 342 -8.05 -12.61 14.23
N GLN A 343 -8.93 -13.37 13.58
CA GLN A 343 -8.59 -14.64 12.95
C GLN A 343 -7.47 -14.50 11.91
N LEU A 344 -7.55 -13.50 11.05
CA LEU A 344 -6.50 -13.24 10.05
C LEU A 344 -5.15 -12.96 10.72
N ALA A 345 -5.12 -12.17 11.80
CA ALA A 345 -3.89 -11.89 12.53
C ALA A 345 -3.24 -13.15 13.14
N ASP A 346 -4.05 -14.12 13.53
CA ASP A 346 -3.59 -15.40 14.08
C ASP A 346 -3.11 -16.37 12.98
N GLU A 347 -3.71 -16.35 11.78
CA GLU A 347 -3.50 -17.37 10.75
C GLU A 347 -2.54 -16.97 9.63
N VAL A 348 -2.39 -15.66 9.29
CA VAL A 348 -1.65 -15.24 8.09
C VAL A 348 -0.15 -15.44 8.21
N LEU A 349 0.48 -15.88 7.10
CA LEU A 349 1.92 -16.03 6.96
C LEU A 349 2.35 -15.67 5.54
N SER A 350 3.25 -14.70 5.40
CA SER A 350 3.81 -14.28 4.11
C SER A 350 5.02 -15.13 3.73
N LEU A 351 4.93 -15.81 2.60
CA LEU A 351 6.01 -16.60 2.01
C LEU A 351 7.02 -15.72 1.28
N PRO A 352 8.22 -16.24 0.95
CA PRO A 352 9.16 -15.54 0.08
C PRO A 352 8.50 -15.06 -1.22
N MET A 353 8.63 -13.75 -1.52
CA MET A 353 8.01 -13.18 -2.70
C MET A 353 8.84 -12.02 -3.27
N SER A 354 9.34 -12.19 -4.48
CA SER A 354 10.00 -11.12 -5.25
C SER A 354 9.90 -11.40 -6.75
N ALA A 355 10.12 -10.38 -7.57
CA ALA A 355 10.20 -10.51 -9.03
C ALA A 355 11.40 -11.34 -9.51
N TYR A 356 12.37 -11.59 -8.65
CA TYR A 356 13.63 -12.27 -8.96
C TYR A 356 13.83 -13.58 -8.19
N LEU A 357 12.76 -14.11 -7.59
CA LEU A 357 12.76 -15.44 -6.99
C LEU A 357 12.74 -16.48 -8.11
N ASN A 358 13.71 -17.42 -8.12
CA ASN A 358 13.79 -18.45 -9.13
C ASN A 358 12.65 -19.45 -9.02
N GLU A 359 12.13 -19.95 -10.13
CA GLU A 359 11.09 -20.99 -10.14
C GLU A 359 11.52 -22.26 -9.38
N SER A 360 12.79 -22.69 -9.53
CA SER A 360 13.33 -23.82 -8.79
C SER A 360 13.29 -23.63 -7.27
N ASP A 361 13.55 -22.42 -6.80
CA ASP A 361 13.48 -22.08 -5.37
C ASP A 361 12.01 -22.08 -4.89
N VAL A 362 11.09 -21.55 -5.69
CA VAL A 362 9.65 -21.58 -5.40
C VAL A 362 9.11 -23.00 -5.28
N LEU A 363 9.50 -23.87 -6.22
CA LEU A 363 9.15 -25.29 -6.20
C LEU A 363 9.70 -26.02 -4.97
N GLU A 364 10.93 -25.71 -4.57
CA GLU A 364 11.51 -26.33 -3.36
C GLU A 364 10.83 -25.81 -2.09
N ILE A 365 10.52 -24.52 -2.00
CA ILE A 365 9.73 -23.95 -0.89
C ILE A 365 8.35 -24.63 -0.81
N ALA A 366 7.66 -24.80 -1.95
CA ALA A 366 6.39 -25.51 -2.00
C ALA A 366 6.50 -26.96 -1.51
N ARG A 367 7.57 -27.68 -1.89
CA ARG A 367 7.85 -29.05 -1.40
C ARG A 367 8.10 -29.07 0.11
N ILE A 368 8.81 -28.09 0.65
CA ILE A 368 9.03 -27.95 2.09
C ILE A 368 7.69 -27.75 2.79
N ILE A 369 6.84 -26.82 2.31
CA ILE A 369 5.51 -26.56 2.87
C ILE A 369 4.65 -27.83 2.86
N ASN A 370 4.67 -28.60 1.76
CA ASN A 370 3.87 -29.82 1.63
C ASN A 370 4.29 -30.96 2.56
N ARG A 371 5.48 -30.87 3.18
CA ARG A 371 5.96 -31.82 4.22
C ARG A 371 5.59 -31.40 5.65
N PHE A 372 4.97 -30.24 5.80
CA PHE A 372 4.48 -29.81 7.11
C PHE A 372 3.26 -30.65 7.52
N ASP A 373 3.39 -31.40 8.59
CA ASP A 373 2.32 -32.19 9.23
C ASP A 373 1.95 -31.53 10.58
N MET A 374 0.64 -31.39 10.84
CA MET A 374 0.12 -30.88 12.11
C MET A 374 0.17 -31.91 13.24
#